data_3815a3cb4527a98cde6cc2c054d12d85
#
_entry.id   3815a3cb4527a98cde6cc2c054d12d85
#
_cell.length_a   1.000
_cell.length_b   1.000
_cell.length_c   1.000
_cell.angle_alpha   90.00
_cell.angle_beta   90.00
_cell.angle_gamma   90.00
#
_symmetry.space_group_name_H-M   'P 1'
#
loop_
_entity.id
_entity.type
_entity.pdbx_description
1 polymer ?
#
loop_
_entity_poly.entity_id
_entity_poly.type
_entity_poly.pdbx_seq_one_letter_code
_entity_poly.pdbx_strand_id
1 'polypeptide(L)'
;YKDQIVPRELIEEIVKLSQFAPSWSNYQVARYNIIDNRSLIEEIANNCVQGFVYNAKTLTRANGVVVLSYVTGKSGSLKDKVKPEDVVSDNSGAWECFDAGIACLQFCLSAYAKGVATCVLGVINNDAIAQKIGLPENEKVAALIVYGYEAGEHHEAPVRKDINENLRFVE
;
A
#
# COMPACT_ATOMS: atom_id res chain seq x y z
N TYR A 1 10.87 14.38 5.45
CA TYR A 1 11.81 13.32 5.87
C TYR A 1 13.22 13.88 5.99
N LYS A 2 14.10 13.18 6.74
CA LYS A 2 15.53 13.48 6.80
C LYS A 2 16.19 13.18 5.45
N ASP A 3 17.26 13.88 5.14
CA ASP A 3 18.13 13.53 4.00
C ASP A 3 19.09 12.38 4.41
N GLN A 4 18.47 11.21 4.63
CA GLN A 4 19.15 9.99 5.05
C GLN A 4 18.51 8.81 4.34
N ILE A 5 19.29 8.07 3.58
CA ILE A 5 18.82 6.91 2.84
C ILE A 5 18.39 5.80 3.81
N VAL A 6 17.21 5.23 3.58
CA VAL A 6 16.78 3.99 4.24
C VAL A 6 17.44 2.83 3.51
N PRO A 7 18.28 2.01 4.17
CA PRO A 7 18.99 0.90 3.52
C PRO A 7 18.02 -0.12 2.91
N ARG A 8 18.38 -0.72 1.78
CA ARG A 8 17.54 -1.75 1.14
C ARG A 8 17.34 -2.96 2.04
N GLU A 9 18.36 -3.35 2.80
CA GLU A 9 18.30 -4.45 3.77
C GLU A 9 17.21 -4.21 4.83
N LEU A 10 17.07 -2.96 5.29
CA LEU A 10 16.01 -2.59 6.22
C LEU A 10 14.62 -2.66 5.58
N ILE A 11 14.50 -2.25 4.30
CA ILE A 11 13.24 -2.42 3.55
C ILE A 11 12.90 -3.89 3.36
N GLU A 12 13.88 -4.75 3.07
CA GLU A 12 13.66 -6.19 3.00
C GLU A 12 13.16 -6.78 4.31
N GLU A 13 13.72 -6.35 5.46
CA GLU A 13 13.22 -6.77 6.78
C GLU A 13 11.77 -6.33 7.00
N ILE A 14 11.44 -5.08 6.64
CA ILE A 14 10.07 -4.54 6.74
C ILE A 14 9.11 -5.37 5.88
N VAL A 15 9.49 -5.68 4.63
CA VAL A 15 8.67 -6.50 3.73
C VAL A 15 8.51 -7.92 4.27
N LYS A 16 9.57 -8.54 4.81
CA LYS A 16 9.48 -9.87 5.45
C LYS A 16 8.47 -9.89 6.59
N LEU A 17 8.43 -8.83 7.43
CA LEU A 17 7.41 -8.69 8.47
C LEU A 17 6.02 -8.45 7.87
N SER A 18 5.95 -7.74 6.75
CA SER A 18 4.69 -7.42 6.08
C SER A 18 4.05 -8.64 5.41
N GLN A 19 4.82 -9.66 5.07
CA GLN A 19 4.31 -10.92 4.51
C GLN A 19 3.44 -11.72 5.48
N PHE A 20 3.47 -11.41 6.78
CA PHE A 20 2.56 -12.00 7.77
C PHE A 20 1.15 -11.40 7.74
N ALA A 21 0.88 -10.40 6.90
CA ALA A 21 -0.45 -9.89 6.65
C ALA A 21 -1.38 -11.03 6.17
N PRO A 22 -2.54 -11.24 6.83
CA PRO A 22 -3.49 -12.24 6.34
C PRO A 22 -4.04 -11.84 4.98
N SER A 23 -4.38 -12.85 4.18
CA SER A 23 -5.03 -12.66 2.88
C SER A 23 -6.05 -13.76 2.61
N TRP A 24 -6.97 -13.52 1.71
CA TRP A 24 -7.97 -14.52 1.30
C TRP A 24 -7.29 -15.85 0.96
N SER A 25 -7.69 -16.91 1.67
CA SER A 25 -7.11 -18.26 1.50
C SER A 25 -5.58 -18.30 1.48
N ASN A 26 -4.94 -17.34 2.13
CA ASN A 26 -3.48 -17.17 2.12
C ASN A 26 -2.87 -17.05 0.71
N TYR A 27 -3.59 -16.43 -0.23
CA TYR A 27 -3.09 -16.24 -1.59
C TYR A 27 -1.94 -15.23 -1.70
N GLN A 28 -1.73 -14.39 -0.67
CA GLN A 28 -0.60 -13.48 -0.59
C GLN A 28 -0.44 -12.65 -1.86
N VAL A 29 -1.55 -12.02 -2.31
CA VAL A 29 -1.63 -11.33 -3.61
C VAL A 29 -0.88 -10.00 -3.65
N ALA A 30 -0.58 -9.40 -2.50
CA ALA A 30 0.13 -8.13 -2.42
C ALA A 30 1.57 -8.22 -2.94
N ARG A 31 2.03 -7.16 -3.60
CA ARG A 31 3.39 -6.99 -4.11
C ARG A 31 3.92 -5.62 -3.71
N TYR A 32 5.18 -5.57 -3.32
CA TYR A 32 5.86 -4.35 -2.88
C TYR A 32 6.95 -4.00 -3.90
N ASN A 33 6.65 -3.06 -4.79
CA ASN A 33 7.60 -2.59 -5.81
C ASN A 33 8.31 -1.35 -5.25
N ILE A 34 9.58 -1.49 -4.91
CA ILE A 34 10.36 -0.45 -4.25
C ILE A 34 11.03 0.46 -5.28
N ILE A 35 10.84 1.76 -5.14
CA ILE A 35 11.50 2.79 -5.93
C ILE A 35 12.36 3.64 -4.99
N ASP A 36 13.68 3.58 -5.17
CA ASP A 36 14.68 4.41 -4.53
C ASP A 36 15.43 5.31 -5.54
N ASN A 37 15.06 5.21 -6.82
CA ASN A 37 15.57 6.09 -7.87
C ASN A 37 14.91 7.46 -7.83
N ARG A 38 15.68 8.48 -7.51
CA ARG A 38 15.19 9.85 -7.34
C ARG A 38 14.49 10.39 -8.59
N SER A 39 15.07 10.19 -9.77
CA SER A 39 14.50 10.68 -11.01
C SER A 39 13.15 10.04 -11.32
N LEU A 40 13.00 8.75 -11.04
CA LEU A 40 11.72 8.04 -11.22
C LEU A 40 10.65 8.51 -10.23
N ILE A 41 11.03 8.78 -8.96
CA ILE A 41 10.13 9.36 -7.96
C ILE A 41 9.63 10.73 -8.40
N GLU A 42 10.52 11.60 -8.90
CA GLU A 42 10.16 12.93 -9.42
C GLU A 42 9.26 12.85 -10.65
N GLU A 43 9.50 11.90 -11.54
CA GLU A 43 8.66 11.67 -12.71
C GLU A 43 7.24 11.23 -12.32
N ILE A 44 7.11 10.32 -11.34
CA ILE A 44 5.82 9.92 -10.79
C ILE A 44 5.13 11.10 -10.11
N ALA A 45 5.85 11.88 -9.33
CA ALA A 45 5.32 13.05 -8.63
C ALA A 45 4.75 14.11 -9.61
N ASN A 46 5.40 14.30 -10.75
CA ASN A 46 4.98 15.28 -11.74
C ASN A 46 3.83 14.80 -12.64
N ASN A 47 3.77 13.50 -12.95
CA ASN A 47 2.91 13.01 -14.02
C ASN A 47 1.83 12.01 -13.55
N CYS A 48 1.94 11.44 -12.35
CA CYS A 48 1.08 10.33 -11.94
C CYS A 48 0.21 10.61 -10.70
N VAL A 49 0.13 11.85 -10.22
CA VAL A 49 -0.65 12.23 -9.02
C VAL A 49 -1.87 13.11 -9.34
N GLN A 50 -2.36 13.06 -10.56
CA GLN A 50 -3.57 13.76 -11.02
C GLN A 50 -3.58 15.27 -10.67
N GLY A 51 -2.41 15.93 -10.68
CA GLY A 51 -2.26 17.33 -10.31
C GLY A 51 -2.42 17.64 -8.81
N PHE A 52 -2.56 16.62 -7.95
CA PHE A 52 -2.70 16.83 -6.50
C PHE A 52 -1.36 17.21 -5.86
N VAL A 53 -1.18 18.51 -5.68
CA VAL A 53 0.07 19.15 -5.24
C VAL A 53 0.63 18.55 -3.93
N TYR A 54 -0.24 18.15 -3.00
CA TYR A 54 0.21 17.58 -1.73
C TYR A 54 0.91 16.24 -1.92
N ASN A 55 0.39 15.37 -2.78
CA ASN A 55 1.03 14.09 -3.10
C ASN A 55 2.36 14.30 -3.82
N ALA A 56 2.42 15.24 -4.79
CA ALA A 56 3.65 15.58 -5.48
C ALA A 56 4.74 16.05 -4.49
N LYS A 57 4.39 16.97 -3.58
CA LYS A 57 5.31 17.45 -2.53
C LYS A 57 5.75 16.33 -1.58
N THR A 58 4.85 15.43 -1.22
CA THR A 58 5.16 14.32 -0.31
C THR A 58 6.13 13.34 -0.97
N LEU A 59 5.89 12.97 -2.24
CA LEU A 59 6.77 12.13 -3.04
C LEU A 59 8.17 12.73 -3.17
N THR A 60 8.26 14.00 -3.55
CA THR A 60 9.57 14.67 -3.74
C THR A 60 10.38 14.86 -2.47
N ARG A 61 9.79 14.68 -1.29
CA ARG A 61 10.48 14.79 0.01
C ARG A 61 10.78 13.42 0.64
N ALA A 62 10.30 12.33 0.05
CA ALA A 62 10.51 11.00 0.57
C ALA A 62 11.89 10.44 0.19
N ASN A 63 12.42 9.50 0.98
CA ASN A 63 13.63 8.77 0.64
C ASN A 63 13.37 7.67 -0.40
N GLY A 64 12.16 7.10 -0.37
CA GLY A 64 11.72 6.11 -1.33
C GLY A 64 10.23 5.96 -1.36
N VAL A 65 9.75 5.16 -2.29
CA VAL A 65 8.34 4.89 -2.53
C VAL A 65 8.13 3.40 -2.75
N VAL A 66 7.12 2.84 -2.11
CA VAL A 66 6.57 1.53 -2.45
C VAL A 66 5.38 1.75 -3.37
N VAL A 67 5.41 1.18 -4.57
CA VAL A 67 4.19 0.97 -5.35
C VAL A 67 3.60 -0.35 -4.86
N LEU A 68 2.57 -0.26 -4.02
CA LEU A 68 1.83 -1.42 -3.58
C LEU A 68 0.90 -1.85 -4.72
N SER A 69 1.09 -3.08 -5.21
CA SER A 69 0.21 -3.71 -6.19
C SER A 69 -0.36 -5.03 -5.65
N TYR A 70 -1.33 -5.57 -6.37
CA TYR A 70 -1.89 -6.88 -6.08
C TYR A 70 -2.14 -7.68 -7.37
N VAL A 71 -1.99 -9.00 -7.26
CA VAL A 71 -2.29 -9.93 -8.36
C VAL A 71 -3.80 -10.09 -8.48
N THR A 72 -4.33 -9.92 -9.68
CA THR A 72 -5.77 -10.02 -9.97
C THR A 72 -6.23 -11.45 -10.20
N GLY A 73 -7.54 -11.69 -10.04
CA GLY A 73 -8.22 -12.95 -10.37
C GLY A 73 -8.01 -14.10 -9.38
N LYS A 74 -7.49 -13.80 -8.16
CA LYS A 74 -7.23 -14.82 -7.12
C LYS A 74 -8.07 -14.61 -5.86
N SER A 75 -7.87 -13.53 -5.15
CA SER A 75 -8.57 -13.28 -3.88
C SER A 75 -10.05 -13.03 -4.10
N GLY A 76 -10.88 -13.67 -3.25
CA GLY A 76 -12.34 -13.61 -3.38
C GLY A 76 -12.92 -14.56 -4.44
N SER A 77 -12.10 -15.21 -5.26
CA SER A 77 -12.58 -16.16 -6.25
C SER A 77 -13.10 -17.44 -5.58
N LEU A 78 -14.33 -17.79 -5.87
CA LEU A 78 -14.98 -19.01 -5.35
C LEU A 78 -14.84 -20.22 -6.28
N LYS A 79 -14.27 -20.06 -7.47
CA LYS A 79 -14.22 -21.09 -8.53
C LYS A 79 -13.69 -22.45 -8.05
N ASP A 80 -12.69 -22.42 -7.15
CA ASP A 80 -12.04 -23.64 -6.63
C ASP A 80 -12.39 -23.91 -5.16
N LYS A 81 -13.40 -23.23 -4.59
CA LYS A 81 -13.73 -23.30 -3.17
C LYS A 81 -15.09 -23.92 -2.89
N VAL A 82 -16.08 -23.63 -3.72
CA VAL A 82 -17.45 -24.12 -3.59
C VAL A 82 -17.96 -24.55 -4.95
N LYS A 83 -19.01 -25.37 -4.98
CA LYS A 83 -19.66 -25.76 -6.22
C LYS A 83 -20.35 -24.55 -6.85
N PRO A 84 -20.42 -24.46 -8.20
CA PRO A 84 -21.04 -23.32 -8.87
C PRO A 84 -22.49 -23.02 -8.42
N GLU A 85 -23.25 -24.06 -8.11
CA GLU A 85 -24.63 -23.97 -7.64
C GLU A 85 -24.76 -23.39 -6.22
N ASP A 86 -23.69 -23.42 -5.41
CA ASP A 86 -23.67 -22.90 -4.04
C ASP A 86 -23.16 -21.44 -3.97
N VAL A 87 -22.76 -20.85 -5.11
CA VAL A 87 -22.29 -19.45 -5.15
C VAL A 87 -23.46 -18.49 -5.01
N VAL A 88 -23.58 -17.86 -3.83
CA VAL A 88 -24.60 -16.84 -3.56
C VAL A 88 -24.11 -15.44 -3.95
N SER A 89 -22.82 -15.16 -3.75
CA SER A 89 -22.20 -13.89 -4.14
C SER A 89 -20.71 -14.10 -4.45
N ASP A 90 -20.20 -13.35 -5.43
CA ASP A 90 -18.78 -13.32 -5.76
C ASP A 90 -18.23 -11.91 -5.49
N ASN A 91 -17.29 -11.81 -4.56
CA ASN A 91 -16.62 -10.57 -4.18
C ASN A 91 -15.16 -10.52 -4.67
N SER A 92 -14.81 -11.26 -5.73
CA SER A 92 -13.43 -11.43 -6.18
C SER A 92 -12.67 -10.10 -6.32
N GLY A 93 -13.23 -9.11 -7.01
CA GLY A 93 -12.57 -7.82 -7.19
C GLY A 93 -12.43 -7.00 -5.89
N ALA A 94 -13.37 -7.12 -4.94
CA ALA A 94 -13.33 -6.41 -3.68
C ALA A 94 -12.28 -6.98 -2.70
N TRP A 95 -12.15 -8.32 -2.66
CA TRP A 95 -11.20 -8.98 -1.78
C TRP A 95 -9.73 -8.72 -2.14
N GLU A 96 -9.41 -8.54 -3.39
CA GLU A 96 -8.06 -8.18 -3.81
C GLU A 96 -7.63 -6.82 -3.24
N CYS A 97 -8.53 -5.81 -3.31
CA CYS A 97 -8.31 -4.52 -2.70
C CYS A 97 -8.27 -4.60 -1.16
N PHE A 98 -9.10 -5.44 -0.55
CA PHE A 98 -9.11 -5.65 0.89
C PHE A 98 -7.80 -6.25 1.37
N ASP A 99 -7.30 -7.31 0.71
CA ASP A 99 -5.99 -7.92 1.00
C ASP A 99 -4.85 -6.89 0.85
N ALA A 100 -4.88 -6.08 -0.21
CA ALA A 100 -3.90 -5.02 -0.41
C ALA A 100 -3.96 -3.97 0.72
N GLY A 101 -5.15 -3.62 1.21
CA GLY A 101 -5.33 -2.72 2.36
C GLY A 101 -4.73 -3.29 3.66
N ILE A 102 -4.93 -4.58 3.92
CA ILE A 102 -4.31 -5.27 5.06
C ILE A 102 -2.79 -5.25 4.94
N ALA A 103 -2.26 -5.59 3.76
CA ALA A 103 -0.82 -5.59 3.49
C ALA A 103 -0.21 -4.18 3.61
N CYS A 104 -0.95 -3.15 3.19
CA CYS A 104 -0.57 -1.75 3.35
C CYS A 104 -0.39 -1.37 4.83
N LEU A 105 -1.39 -1.69 5.66
CA LEU A 105 -1.32 -1.41 7.10
C LEU A 105 -0.17 -2.17 7.74
N GLN A 106 0.00 -3.46 7.42
CA GLN A 106 1.08 -4.27 7.97
C GLN A 106 2.45 -3.70 7.61
N PHE A 107 2.64 -3.23 6.37
CA PHE A 107 3.87 -2.54 5.97
C PHE A 107 4.13 -1.28 6.80
N CYS A 108 3.12 -0.43 6.96
CA CYS A 108 3.24 0.79 7.76
C CYS A 108 3.61 0.51 9.22
N LEU A 109 2.98 -0.50 9.84
CA LEU A 109 3.28 -0.91 11.22
C LEU A 109 4.69 -1.50 11.34
N SER A 110 5.09 -2.34 10.39
CA SER A 110 6.44 -2.94 10.35
C SER A 110 7.52 -1.86 10.15
N ALA A 111 7.27 -0.88 9.27
CA ALA A 111 8.15 0.25 9.06
C ALA A 111 8.28 1.11 10.33
N TYR A 112 7.16 1.43 10.97
CA TYR A 112 7.15 2.19 12.22
C TYR A 112 7.95 1.47 13.32
N ALA A 113 7.77 0.16 13.49
CA ALA A 113 8.53 -0.64 14.46
C ALA A 113 10.04 -0.64 14.19
N LYS A 114 10.45 -0.33 12.96
CA LYS A 114 11.86 -0.21 12.55
C LYS A 114 12.35 1.26 12.48
N GLY A 115 11.56 2.21 12.98
CA GLY A 115 11.91 3.64 12.99
C GLY A 115 11.80 4.33 11.62
N VAL A 116 11.08 3.73 10.68
CA VAL A 116 10.83 4.30 9.36
C VAL A 116 9.40 4.86 9.29
N ALA A 117 9.27 6.14 9.03
CA ALA A 117 7.99 6.81 8.87
C ALA A 117 7.42 6.56 7.46
N THR A 118 6.08 6.45 7.37
CA THR A 118 5.37 6.19 6.12
C THR A 118 4.18 7.13 5.93
N CYS A 119 3.79 7.34 4.67
CA CYS A 119 2.53 7.99 4.34
C CYS A 119 1.91 7.32 3.11
N VAL A 120 0.60 6.97 3.20
CA VAL A 120 -0.13 6.32 2.11
C VAL A 120 -0.79 7.36 1.23
N LEU A 121 -0.59 7.27 -0.09
CA LEU A 121 -1.12 8.18 -1.10
C LEU A 121 -2.08 7.45 -2.03
N GLY A 122 -3.33 7.96 -2.13
CA GLY A 122 -4.41 7.37 -2.93
C GLY A 122 -4.87 8.24 -4.10
N VAL A 123 -4.56 9.56 -4.12
CA VAL A 123 -4.88 10.42 -5.27
C VAL A 123 -3.77 10.27 -6.32
N ILE A 124 -3.85 9.20 -7.11
CA ILE A 124 -2.84 8.77 -8.06
C ILE A 124 -3.48 8.26 -9.35
N ASN A 125 -2.73 8.27 -10.44
CA ASN A 125 -3.11 7.61 -11.69
C ASN A 125 -2.48 6.22 -11.72
N ASN A 126 -3.26 5.21 -11.32
CA ASN A 126 -2.82 3.83 -11.17
C ASN A 126 -2.25 3.25 -12.47
N ASP A 127 -2.90 3.51 -13.61
CA ASP A 127 -2.48 2.99 -14.91
C ASP A 127 -1.17 3.62 -15.39
N ALA A 128 -1.02 4.95 -15.20
CA ALA A 128 0.21 5.64 -15.53
C ALA A 128 1.40 5.15 -14.68
N ILE A 129 1.17 4.86 -13.38
CA ILE A 129 2.19 4.29 -12.51
C ILE A 129 2.54 2.88 -12.95
N ALA A 130 1.54 2.02 -13.21
CA ALA A 130 1.74 0.66 -13.68
C ALA A 130 2.60 0.61 -14.95
N GLN A 131 2.25 1.45 -15.94
CA GLN A 131 3.02 1.59 -17.17
C GLN A 131 4.46 2.07 -16.91
N LYS A 132 4.62 3.06 -16.02
CA LYS A 132 5.91 3.68 -15.72
C LYS A 132 6.91 2.69 -15.10
N ILE A 133 6.44 1.77 -14.25
CA ILE A 133 7.30 0.77 -13.60
C ILE A 133 7.32 -0.57 -14.34
N GLY A 134 6.61 -0.71 -15.45
CA GLY A 134 6.50 -1.97 -16.19
C GLY A 134 5.80 -3.06 -15.38
N LEU A 135 4.70 -2.71 -14.67
CA LEU A 135 3.94 -3.65 -13.86
C LEU A 135 3.35 -4.78 -14.75
N PRO A 136 3.39 -6.06 -14.33
CA PRO A 136 2.76 -7.15 -15.07
C PRO A 136 1.25 -6.91 -15.31
N GLU A 137 0.72 -7.36 -16.46
CA GLU A 137 -0.68 -7.16 -16.84
C GLU A 137 -1.69 -7.74 -15.85
N ASN A 138 -1.30 -8.81 -15.13
CA ASN A 138 -2.11 -9.43 -14.09
C ASN A 138 -1.96 -8.78 -12.71
N GLU A 139 -1.35 -7.62 -12.63
CA GLU A 139 -1.25 -6.84 -11.39
C GLU A 139 -1.92 -5.46 -11.54
N LYS A 140 -2.43 -4.94 -10.43
CA LYS A 140 -2.99 -3.58 -10.35
C LYS A 140 -2.38 -2.82 -9.20
N VAL A 141 -2.12 -1.52 -9.42
CA VAL A 141 -1.66 -0.62 -8.37
C VAL A 141 -2.79 -0.36 -7.38
N ALA A 142 -2.53 -0.57 -6.08
CA ALA A 142 -3.45 -0.26 -4.99
C ALA A 142 -3.21 1.15 -4.43
N ALA A 143 -1.97 1.47 -4.09
CA ALA A 143 -1.58 2.73 -3.48
C ALA A 143 -0.07 2.99 -3.67
N LEU A 144 0.37 4.22 -3.42
CA LEU A 144 1.76 4.52 -3.13
C LEU A 144 1.96 4.63 -1.62
N ILE A 145 3.08 4.12 -1.11
CA ILE A 145 3.51 4.32 0.27
C ILE A 145 4.88 4.97 0.23
N VAL A 146 4.94 6.26 0.52
CA VAL A 146 6.22 6.94 0.66
C VAL A 146 6.83 6.58 2.02
N TYR A 147 8.17 6.51 2.08
CA TYR A 147 8.87 6.18 3.30
C TYR A 147 10.16 7.01 3.48
N GLY A 148 10.61 7.09 4.72
CA GLY A 148 11.84 7.77 5.10
C GLY A 148 11.96 7.94 6.62
N TYR A 149 13.08 8.49 7.07
CA TYR A 149 13.22 8.85 8.49
C TYR A 149 12.52 10.18 8.77
N GLU A 150 11.75 10.24 9.86
CA GLU A 150 11.03 11.45 10.25
C GLU A 150 12.00 12.61 10.54
N ALA A 151 11.68 13.80 10.01
CA ALA A 151 12.42 15.02 10.25
C ALA A 151 11.57 16.00 11.06
N GLY A 152 12.19 16.67 12.05
CA GLY A 152 11.51 17.62 12.91
C GLY A 152 10.83 16.99 14.12
N GLU A 153 9.95 17.76 14.75
CA GLU A 153 9.17 17.32 15.89
C GLU A 153 8.02 16.44 15.47
N HIS A 154 7.72 15.45 16.29
CA HIS A 154 6.55 14.60 16.08
C HIS A 154 5.27 15.42 16.26
N HIS A 155 4.40 15.40 15.27
CA HIS A 155 3.11 16.06 15.34
C HIS A 155 2.12 15.23 16.15
N GLU A 156 1.26 15.91 16.93
CA GLU A 156 0.15 15.23 17.58
C GLU A 156 -0.75 14.53 16.56
N ALA A 157 -1.25 13.35 16.95
CA ALA A 157 -2.18 12.62 16.11
C ALA A 157 -3.48 13.43 15.90
N PRO A 158 -4.02 13.46 14.69
CA PRO A 158 -5.33 14.07 14.46
C PRO A 158 -6.41 13.45 15.35
N VAL A 159 -7.40 14.27 15.77
CA VAL A 159 -8.53 13.83 16.57
C VAL A 159 -9.20 12.61 15.92
N ARG A 160 -9.52 11.62 16.72
CA ARG A 160 -10.26 10.43 16.28
C ARG A 160 -11.73 10.59 16.67
N LYS A 161 -12.59 9.92 15.94
CA LYS A 161 -14.01 9.80 16.27
C LYS A 161 -14.20 9.13 17.62
N ASP A 162 -15.32 9.42 18.29
CA ASP A 162 -15.69 8.70 19.49
C ASP A 162 -15.84 7.21 19.19
N ILE A 163 -15.44 6.36 20.15
CA ILE A 163 -15.46 4.90 19.96
C ILE A 163 -16.89 4.39 19.67
N ASN A 164 -17.92 5.05 20.20
CA ASN A 164 -19.32 4.71 19.97
C ASN A 164 -19.78 4.93 18.52
N GLU A 165 -19.05 5.72 17.73
CA GLU A 165 -19.32 5.84 16.31
C GLU A 165 -18.79 4.63 15.50
N ASN A 166 -17.83 3.91 16.05
CA ASN A 166 -17.12 2.82 15.37
C ASN A 166 -17.42 1.43 15.95
N LEU A 167 -17.95 1.37 17.19
CA LEU A 167 -18.19 0.12 17.92
C LEU A 167 -19.68 -0.08 18.17
N ARG A 168 -20.19 -1.27 17.85
CA ARG A 168 -21.54 -1.71 18.15
C ARG A 168 -21.51 -3.14 18.68
N PHE A 169 -22.13 -3.37 19.83
CA PHE A 169 -22.45 -4.71 20.30
C PHE A 169 -23.81 -5.11 19.71
N VAL A 170 -23.90 -6.28 19.09
CA VAL A 170 -25.14 -6.84 18.56
C VAL A 170 -25.51 -8.04 19.44
N GLU A 171 -26.66 -7.97 20.08
CA GLU A 171 -27.21 -9.03 20.96
C GLU A 171 -28.18 -9.90 20.18
#